data_7f015af8e3a52dcbf3c722fde58a44d3
#
_entry.id   7f015af8e3a52dcbf3c722fde58a44d3
#
_cell.length_a   1.000
_cell.length_b   1.000
_cell.length_c   1.000
_cell.angle_alpha   90.00
_cell.angle_beta   90.00
_cell.angle_gamma   90.00
#
_symmetry.space_group_name_H-M   'P 1'
#
loop_
_entity.id
_entity.type
_entity.pdbx_description
1 polymer ?
#
loop_
_entity_poly.entity_id
_entity_poly.type
_entity_poly.pdbx_seq_one_letter_code
_entity_poly.pdbx_strand_id
1 'polypeptide(L)'
;MRHMIFAASLLAGAAVPVRAQDVCARYRPTPAMGSWAQYTISRDGQELTTRLALVGHEKRDGKDALWFESASETPRGKVITEMLVPGYPFAPDAAMELVVKRGDQPARKMSGAMMAMMRGQGGQGQAQGQAAAGRSGRGGGMGRGAGMSNWNEQCRGLSVVGQESVKVPGGTFAATHLHNAADSTDVWVSRQVPFGLVKSQTPRMTMQLNAMGKDATKSITETPQEMSGMPGM
;
A
#
# COMPACT_ATOMS: atom_id res chain seq x y z
N MET A 1 -44.23 52.34 -24.59
CA MET A 1 -44.01 51.22 -23.63
C MET A 1 -43.19 50.15 -24.36
N ARG A 2 -41.90 50.03 -24.05
CA ARG A 2 -40.96 49.09 -24.68
C ARG A 2 -40.69 47.94 -23.67
N HIS A 3 -41.14 46.72 -24.00
CA HIS A 3 -40.86 45.55 -23.17
C HIS A 3 -39.49 44.99 -23.51
N MET A 4 -38.55 45.03 -22.56
CA MET A 4 -37.28 44.31 -22.61
C MET A 4 -37.54 42.88 -22.08
N ILE A 5 -37.32 41.90 -22.94
CA ILE A 5 -37.29 40.48 -22.58
C ILE A 5 -35.86 40.12 -22.23
N PHE A 6 -35.59 39.79 -20.96
CA PHE A 6 -34.30 39.23 -20.51
C PHE A 6 -34.34 37.72 -20.74
N ALA A 7 -33.51 37.26 -21.67
CA ALA A 7 -33.25 35.82 -21.84
C ALA A 7 -32.18 35.37 -20.83
N ALA A 8 -32.58 34.57 -19.84
CA ALA A 8 -31.64 33.93 -18.91
C ALA A 8 -31.04 32.67 -19.56
N SER A 9 -29.79 32.69 -19.93
CA SER A 9 -29.04 31.51 -20.44
C SER A 9 -28.61 30.64 -19.26
N LEU A 10 -29.22 29.47 -19.11
CA LEU A 10 -28.80 28.42 -18.19
C LEU A 10 -27.57 27.72 -18.78
N LEU A 11 -26.39 27.99 -18.22
CA LEU A 11 -25.14 27.23 -18.46
C LEU A 11 -25.23 25.90 -17.69
N ALA A 12 -25.62 24.84 -18.38
CA ALA A 12 -25.50 23.48 -17.85
C ALA A 12 -24.03 23.08 -17.84
N GLY A 13 -23.39 23.18 -16.68
CA GLY A 13 -22.03 22.69 -16.46
C GLY A 13 -22.00 21.16 -16.55
N ALA A 14 -21.40 20.62 -17.61
CA ALA A 14 -21.14 19.19 -17.73
C ALA A 14 -20.10 18.78 -16.65
N ALA A 15 -20.53 18.03 -15.65
CA ALA A 15 -19.63 17.40 -14.68
C ALA A 15 -18.79 16.35 -15.42
N VAL A 16 -17.48 16.63 -15.60
CA VAL A 16 -16.54 15.68 -16.17
C VAL A 16 -16.34 14.57 -15.14
N PRO A 17 -16.59 13.28 -15.46
CA PRO A 17 -16.36 12.19 -14.52
C PRO A 17 -14.87 12.10 -14.22
N VAL A 18 -14.48 12.31 -12.96
CA VAL A 18 -13.11 12.13 -12.48
C VAL A 18 -12.81 10.63 -12.50
N ARG A 19 -11.85 10.19 -13.31
CA ARG A 19 -11.47 8.78 -13.39
C ARG A 19 -10.83 8.32 -12.07
N ALA A 20 -11.15 7.11 -11.62
CA ALA A 20 -10.65 6.54 -10.37
C ALA A 20 -9.11 6.53 -10.26
N GLN A 21 -8.41 6.40 -11.39
CA GLN A 21 -6.94 6.45 -11.45
C GLN A 21 -6.38 7.83 -11.04
N ASP A 22 -7.07 8.92 -11.41
CA ASP A 22 -6.67 10.29 -11.05
C ASP A 22 -6.88 10.55 -9.55
N VAL A 23 -7.86 9.90 -8.94
CA VAL A 23 -8.16 10.01 -7.51
C VAL A 23 -7.00 9.48 -6.68
N CYS A 24 -6.52 8.28 -6.98
CA CYS A 24 -5.43 7.65 -6.23
C CYS A 24 -4.10 8.38 -6.38
N ALA A 25 -3.75 8.81 -7.58
CA ALA A 25 -2.53 9.58 -7.82
C ALA A 25 -2.57 10.94 -7.09
N ARG A 26 -3.74 11.59 -7.06
CA ARG A 26 -3.93 12.90 -6.42
C ARG A 26 -3.76 12.85 -4.90
N TYR A 27 -4.13 11.74 -4.25
CA TYR A 27 -4.15 11.61 -2.80
C TYR A 27 -2.97 10.82 -2.22
N ARG A 28 -2.01 10.41 -3.04
CA ARG A 28 -0.76 9.80 -2.59
C ARG A 28 0.39 10.82 -2.63
N PRO A 29 0.71 11.46 -1.50
CA PRO A 29 1.92 12.26 -1.43
C PRO A 29 3.13 11.33 -1.58
N THR A 30 4.14 11.77 -2.34
CA THR A 30 5.47 11.14 -2.26
C THR A 30 6.01 11.44 -0.87
N PRO A 31 6.27 10.43 -0.02
CA PRO A 31 6.78 10.67 1.31
C PRO A 31 8.19 11.24 1.23
N ALA A 32 8.52 12.18 2.11
CA ALA A 32 9.90 12.65 2.24
C ALA A 32 10.78 11.52 2.81
N MET A 33 12.08 11.56 2.53
CA MET A 33 13.04 10.64 3.12
C MET A 33 12.97 10.68 4.65
N GLY A 34 13.03 9.53 5.30
CA GLY A 34 12.86 9.37 6.74
C GLY A 34 11.39 9.38 7.21
N SER A 35 10.42 9.68 6.35
CA SER A 35 9.00 9.63 6.74
C SER A 35 8.56 8.20 7.07
N TRP A 36 7.75 8.08 8.12
CA TRP A 36 7.14 6.81 8.51
C TRP A 36 5.70 6.99 8.98
N ALA A 37 4.90 5.94 8.85
CA ALA A 37 3.56 5.83 9.38
C ALA A 37 3.35 4.43 9.96
N GLN A 38 2.72 4.36 11.12
CA GLN A 38 2.39 3.12 11.81
C GLN A 38 0.88 2.94 11.84
N TYR A 39 0.44 1.73 11.55
CA TYR A 39 -0.98 1.38 11.46
C TYR A 39 -1.29 0.23 12.42
N THR A 40 -2.48 0.29 13.01
CA THR A 40 -3.11 -0.86 13.65
C THR A 40 -4.08 -1.49 12.67
N ILE A 41 -3.95 -2.78 12.47
CA ILE A 41 -4.80 -3.60 11.61
C ILE A 41 -5.57 -4.54 12.52
N SER A 42 -6.91 -4.39 12.57
CA SER A 42 -7.80 -5.27 13.30
C SER A 42 -8.55 -6.14 12.31
N ARG A 43 -8.43 -7.46 12.46
CA ARG A 43 -9.08 -8.45 11.60
C ARG A 43 -9.54 -9.65 12.43
N ASP A 44 -10.84 -9.98 12.37
CA ASP A 44 -11.42 -11.15 13.04
C ASP A 44 -11.03 -11.23 14.54
N GLY A 45 -11.00 -10.08 15.23
CA GLY A 45 -10.61 -9.98 16.65
C GLY A 45 -9.10 -10.04 16.92
N GLN A 46 -8.27 -10.15 15.90
CA GLN A 46 -6.81 -10.08 16.02
C GLN A 46 -6.31 -8.69 15.65
N GLU A 47 -5.35 -8.20 16.41
CA GLU A 47 -4.67 -6.94 16.11
C GLU A 47 -3.22 -7.18 15.67
N LEU A 48 -2.83 -6.45 14.65
CA LEU A 48 -1.49 -6.43 14.11
C LEU A 48 -1.05 -4.97 13.96
N THR A 49 0.17 -4.67 14.37
CA THR A 49 0.79 -3.37 14.11
C THR A 49 1.75 -3.49 12.94
N THR A 50 1.66 -2.57 11.99
CA THR A 50 2.63 -2.45 10.89
C THR A 50 3.13 -1.01 10.77
N ARG A 51 4.43 -0.85 10.58
CA ARG A 51 5.07 0.44 10.32
C ARG A 51 5.64 0.44 8.92
N LEU A 52 5.38 1.48 8.18
CA LEU A 52 5.90 1.73 6.85
C LEU A 52 6.87 2.91 6.93
N ALA A 53 8.01 2.83 6.27
CA ALA A 53 9.00 3.89 6.29
C ALA A 53 9.78 3.98 4.98
N LEU A 54 10.23 5.19 4.63
CA LEU A 54 11.19 5.44 3.57
C LEU A 54 12.54 5.70 4.21
N VAL A 55 13.43 4.68 4.17
CA VAL A 55 14.60 4.61 5.06
C VAL A 55 15.94 4.81 4.36
N GLY A 56 15.95 5.00 3.06
CA GLY A 56 17.20 5.21 2.34
C GLY A 56 17.00 5.48 0.86
N HIS A 57 18.07 5.96 0.26
CA HIS A 57 18.18 6.24 -1.16
C HIS A 57 19.51 5.70 -1.65
N GLU A 58 19.53 5.09 -2.82
CA GLU A 58 20.77 4.71 -3.49
C GLU A 58 20.64 4.79 -5.00
N LYS A 59 21.77 4.75 -5.70
CA LYS A 59 21.81 4.58 -7.15
C LYS A 59 22.04 3.12 -7.49
N ARG A 60 21.18 2.52 -8.29
CA ARG A 60 21.33 1.19 -8.83
C ARG A 60 21.30 1.25 -10.35
N ASP A 61 22.37 0.80 -11.00
CA ASP A 61 22.52 0.85 -12.47
C ASP A 61 22.31 2.27 -13.03
N GLY A 62 22.86 3.28 -12.35
CA GLY A 62 22.74 4.69 -12.71
C GLY A 62 21.38 5.34 -12.47
N LYS A 63 20.38 4.59 -11.98
CA LYS A 63 19.04 5.07 -11.65
C LYS A 63 18.88 5.26 -10.15
N ASP A 64 18.14 6.29 -9.77
CA ASP A 64 17.77 6.51 -8.38
C ASP A 64 16.78 5.44 -7.91
N ALA A 65 17.02 4.92 -6.72
CA ALA A 65 16.19 3.91 -6.07
C ALA A 65 16.00 4.23 -4.59
N LEU A 66 14.88 3.80 -4.02
CA LEU A 66 14.47 4.09 -2.66
C LEU A 66 14.38 2.80 -1.84
N TRP A 67 14.90 2.83 -0.62
CA TRP A 67 14.67 1.79 0.36
C TRP A 67 13.36 2.03 1.10
N PHE A 68 12.41 1.16 0.85
CA PHE A 68 11.12 1.12 1.52
C PHE A 68 11.11 -0.01 2.55
N GLU A 69 10.78 0.30 3.80
CA GLU A 69 10.72 -0.65 4.90
C GLU A 69 9.27 -0.86 5.36
N SER A 70 8.93 -2.11 5.59
CA SER A 70 7.71 -2.51 6.31
C SER A 70 8.11 -3.37 7.50
N ALA A 71 7.74 -2.94 8.71
CA ALA A 71 7.97 -3.68 9.95
C ALA A 71 6.64 -4.02 10.59
N SER A 72 6.36 -5.30 10.81
CA SER A 72 5.12 -5.80 11.39
C SER A 72 5.39 -6.60 12.65
N GLU A 73 4.63 -6.30 13.71
CA GLU A 73 4.60 -7.12 14.93
C GLU A 73 3.53 -8.19 14.76
N THR A 74 3.94 -9.45 14.80
CA THR A 74 3.06 -10.61 14.67
C THR A 74 3.11 -11.48 15.93
N PRO A 75 2.13 -12.37 16.16
CA PRO A 75 2.22 -13.34 17.27
C PRO A 75 3.45 -14.25 17.20
N ARG A 76 4.11 -14.33 16.05
CA ARG A 76 5.35 -15.12 15.83
C ARG A 76 6.62 -14.27 15.92
N GLY A 77 6.50 -13.03 16.38
CA GLY A 77 7.59 -12.06 16.48
C GLY A 77 7.57 -11.01 15.37
N LYS A 78 8.55 -10.13 15.44
CA LYS A 78 8.73 -9.02 14.49
C LYS A 78 9.21 -9.52 13.14
N VAL A 79 8.60 -9.02 12.07
CA VAL A 79 9.05 -9.23 10.69
C VAL A 79 9.35 -7.89 10.06
N ILE A 80 10.58 -7.73 9.59
CA ILE A 80 11.04 -6.53 8.87
C ILE A 80 11.28 -6.95 7.42
N THR A 81 10.74 -6.17 6.51
CA THR A 81 10.96 -6.32 5.07
C THR A 81 11.46 -5.01 4.52
N GLU A 82 12.66 -4.99 3.95
CA GLU A 82 13.21 -3.86 3.20
C GLU A 82 13.19 -4.17 1.70
N MET A 83 12.70 -3.23 0.92
CA MET A 83 12.63 -3.33 -0.54
C MET A 83 13.35 -2.16 -1.17
N LEU A 84 14.26 -2.43 -2.10
CA LEU A 84 14.80 -1.43 -2.99
C LEU A 84 13.85 -1.29 -4.18
N VAL A 85 13.28 -0.11 -4.38
CA VAL A 85 12.25 0.17 -5.39
C VAL A 85 12.65 1.37 -6.25
N PRO A 86 12.21 1.41 -7.54
CA PRO A 86 12.64 2.47 -8.46
C PRO A 86 12.01 3.85 -8.16
N GLY A 87 11.11 3.93 -7.18
CA GLY A 87 10.41 5.17 -6.80
C GLY A 87 9.17 4.89 -5.98
N TYR A 88 8.41 5.92 -5.65
CA TYR A 88 7.15 5.81 -4.93
C TYR A 88 6.05 6.59 -5.68
N PRO A 89 4.82 6.08 -5.83
CA PRO A 89 4.40 4.71 -5.52
C PRO A 89 5.06 3.67 -6.46
N PHE A 90 5.21 2.46 -6.00
CA PHE A 90 5.79 1.36 -6.78
C PHE A 90 4.82 0.19 -6.94
N ALA A 91 5.00 -0.57 -8.03
CA ALA A 91 4.35 -1.86 -8.18
C ALA A 91 5.11 -2.93 -7.39
N PRO A 92 4.45 -3.93 -6.80
CA PRO A 92 5.10 -4.95 -5.96
C PRO A 92 6.18 -5.74 -6.69
N ASP A 93 6.00 -5.92 -7.98
CA ASP A 93 6.93 -6.59 -8.90
C ASP A 93 8.09 -5.69 -9.36
N ALA A 94 8.05 -4.40 -9.05
CA ALA A 94 9.12 -3.47 -9.38
C ALA A 94 10.31 -3.51 -8.41
N ALA A 95 10.22 -4.28 -7.31
CA ALA A 95 11.31 -4.40 -6.35
C ALA A 95 12.60 -4.92 -7.02
N MET A 96 13.68 -4.18 -6.86
CA MET A 96 15.01 -4.50 -7.39
C MET A 96 15.77 -5.42 -6.44
N GLU A 97 15.51 -5.28 -5.14
CA GLU A 97 16.09 -6.07 -4.07
C GLU A 97 15.08 -6.24 -2.93
N LEU A 98 15.12 -7.37 -2.25
CA LEU A 98 14.28 -7.68 -1.11
C LEU A 98 15.10 -8.31 -0.01
N VAL A 99 15.06 -7.72 1.19
CA VAL A 99 15.70 -8.24 2.40
C VAL A 99 14.61 -8.48 3.44
N VAL A 100 14.66 -9.63 4.10
CA VAL A 100 13.69 -10.01 5.15
C VAL A 100 14.44 -10.43 6.40
N LYS A 101 14.02 -9.88 7.54
CA LYS A 101 14.46 -10.30 8.88
C LYS A 101 13.27 -10.74 9.72
N ARG A 102 13.40 -11.86 10.42
CA ARG A 102 12.34 -12.40 11.29
C ARG A 102 12.88 -12.62 12.69
N GLY A 103 12.37 -11.85 13.65
CA GLY A 103 12.85 -11.87 15.03
C GLY A 103 14.37 -11.70 15.09
N ASP A 104 15.04 -12.59 15.82
CA ASP A 104 16.50 -12.57 15.99
C ASP A 104 17.26 -13.36 14.92
N GLN A 105 16.56 -13.89 13.91
CA GLN A 105 17.22 -14.60 12.81
C GLN A 105 18.03 -13.62 11.95
N PRO A 106 19.16 -14.07 11.35
CA PRO A 106 19.91 -13.25 10.42
C PRO A 106 19.04 -12.75 9.27
N ALA A 107 19.26 -11.50 8.87
CA ALA A 107 18.60 -10.94 7.70
C ALA A 107 18.96 -11.76 6.45
N ARG A 108 17.98 -12.00 5.60
CA ARG A 108 18.12 -12.78 4.38
C ARG A 108 17.75 -11.94 3.17
N LYS A 109 18.63 -11.94 2.18
CA LYS A 109 18.43 -11.30 0.90
C LYS A 109 17.93 -12.30 -0.12
N MET A 110 16.86 -11.95 -0.81
CA MET A 110 16.33 -12.75 -1.90
C MET A 110 17.19 -12.58 -3.15
N SER A 111 17.64 -13.69 -3.73
CA SER A 111 18.43 -13.66 -4.96
C SER A 111 17.63 -13.11 -6.15
N GLY A 112 18.32 -12.50 -7.11
CA GLY A 112 17.70 -12.01 -8.34
C GLY A 112 16.96 -13.12 -9.11
N ALA A 113 17.50 -14.34 -9.12
CA ALA A 113 16.86 -15.52 -9.71
C ALA A 113 15.53 -15.87 -9.01
N MET A 114 15.50 -15.82 -7.69
CA MET A 114 14.29 -16.09 -6.89
C MET A 114 13.22 -15.01 -7.10
N MET A 115 13.63 -13.75 -7.21
CA MET A 115 12.70 -12.66 -7.53
C MET A 115 12.16 -12.79 -8.96
N ALA A 116 12.97 -13.19 -9.93
CA ALA A 116 12.54 -13.46 -11.31
C ALA A 116 11.54 -14.62 -11.37
N MET A 117 11.77 -15.70 -10.61
CA MET A 117 10.86 -16.83 -10.50
C MET A 117 9.51 -16.41 -9.89
N MET A 118 9.51 -15.59 -8.85
CA MET A 118 8.28 -15.04 -8.26
C MET A 118 7.49 -14.16 -9.24
N ARG A 119 8.19 -13.37 -10.07
CA ARG A 119 7.57 -12.57 -11.13
C ARG A 119 6.94 -13.47 -12.21
N GLY A 120 7.64 -14.53 -12.62
CA GLY A 120 7.16 -15.47 -13.63
C GLY A 120 5.91 -16.25 -13.19
N GLN A 121 5.85 -16.66 -11.93
CA GLN A 121 4.69 -17.37 -11.37
C GLN A 121 3.47 -16.47 -11.15
N GLY A 122 3.67 -15.18 -10.86
CA GLY A 122 2.58 -14.19 -10.72
C GLY A 122 1.80 -13.97 -12.02
N GLY A 123 2.45 -14.10 -13.18
CA GLY A 123 1.81 -13.93 -14.49
C GLY A 123 0.98 -15.13 -14.94
N GLN A 124 1.36 -16.36 -14.58
CA GLN A 124 0.65 -17.57 -14.97
C GLN A 124 -0.54 -17.93 -14.05
N GLY A 125 -0.49 -17.52 -12.77
CA GLY A 125 -1.59 -17.78 -11.82
C GLY A 125 -2.86 -16.98 -12.10
N GLN A 126 -2.78 -15.86 -12.78
CA GLN A 126 -3.96 -15.03 -13.08
C GLN A 126 -4.78 -15.56 -14.27
N ALA A 127 -4.18 -16.29 -15.20
CA ALA A 127 -4.91 -16.85 -16.34
C ALA A 127 -5.68 -18.14 -16.01
N GLN A 128 -5.29 -18.89 -14.98
CA GLN A 128 -5.93 -20.14 -14.58
C GLN A 128 -6.87 -20.02 -13.36
N GLY A 129 -6.86 -18.90 -12.65
CA GLY A 129 -7.66 -18.66 -11.43
C GLY A 129 -9.13 -18.34 -11.64
N GLN A 130 -9.58 -18.08 -12.86
CA GLN A 130 -10.99 -17.73 -13.13
C GLN A 130 -11.92 -18.95 -13.29
N ALA A 131 -11.39 -20.18 -13.39
CA ALA A 131 -12.20 -21.38 -13.58
C ALA A 131 -12.41 -22.23 -12.31
N ALA A 132 -11.85 -21.87 -11.17
CA ALA A 132 -11.93 -22.67 -9.93
C ALA A 132 -12.36 -21.85 -8.70
N ALA A 133 -13.40 -21.04 -8.83
CA ALA A 133 -14.09 -20.42 -7.70
C ALA A 133 -15.04 -21.41 -7.01
N GLY A 134 -14.49 -22.49 -6.45
CA GLY A 134 -15.32 -23.45 -5.78
C GLY A 134 -14.53 -24.59 -5.13
N ARG A 135 -13.67 -24.27 -4.14
CA ARG A 135 -13.35 -25.18 -3.03
C ARG A 135 -12.36 -24.51 -2.09
N SER A 136 -12.85 -24.13 -0.93
CA SER A 136 -12.12 -23.66 0.24
C SER A 136 -11.05 -24.66 0.66
N GLY A 137 -9.78 -24.35 0.36
CA GLY A 137 -8.60 -25.03 0.88
C GLY A 137 -8.01 -24.23 2.02
N ARG A 138 -8.12 -24.72 3.23
CA ARG A 138 -7.42 -24.30 4.45
C ARG A 138 -5.90 -24.38 4.22
N GLY A 139 -5.28 -23.29 3.84
CA GLY A 139 -3.83 -23.20 3.70
C GLY A 139 -3.39 -21.77 4.03
N GLY A 140 -2.91 -21.54 5.25
CA GLY A 140 -2.45 -20.26 5.76
C GLY A 140 -1.22 -19.75 5.03
N GLY A 141 -1.40 -19.00 3.97
CA GLY A 141 -0.37 -18.20 3.33
C GLY A 141 -0.26 -16.83 4.02
N MET A 142 0.28 -16.80 5.25
CA MET A 142 0.78 -15.56 5.85
C MET A 142 2.07 -15.16 5.13
N GLY A 143 2.01 -14.20 4.23
CA GLY A 143 3.24 -13.70 3.61
C GLY A 143 3.08 -12.76 2.43
N ARG A 144 1.87 -12.41 2.05
CA ARG A 144 1.68 -11.29 1.14
C ARG A 144 1.56 -10.04 2.01
N GLY A 145 2.55 -9.17 1.94
CA GLY A 145 2.59 -7.90 2.66
C GLY A 145 1.22 -7.23 2.57
N ALA A 146 0.47 -7.34 3.65
CA ALA A 146 -0.89 -6.85 3.71
C ALA A 146 -0.85 -5.34 3.48
N GLY A 147 -1.48 -4.88 2.43
CA GLY A 147 -1.90 -3.51 2.30
C GLY A 147 -1.30 -2.68 1.18
N MET A 148 -0.15 -3.05 0.56
CA MET A 148 0.43 -2.19 -0.49
C MET A 148 0.53 -2.83 -1.88
N SER A 149 0.49 -4.16 -1.97
CA SER A 149 0.72 -4.87 -3.24
C SER A 149 -0.37 -4.68 -4.29
N ASN A 150 -1.59 -4.34 -3.89
CA ASN A 150 -2.72 -4.19 -4.81
C ASN A 150 -3.36 -2.80 -4.78
N TRP A 151 -2.65 -1.79 -4.27
CA TRP A 151 -3.23 -0.44 -4.18
C TRP A 151 -3.68 0.10 -5.54
N ASN A 152 -2.92 -0.13 -6.60
CA ASN A 152 -3.30 0.31 -7.94
C ASN A 152 -4.56 -0.41 -8.45
N GLU A 153 -4.78 -1.67 -8.06
CA GLU A 153 -6.01 -2.40 -8.37
C GLU A 153 -7.16 -1.94 -7.48
N GLN A 154 -6.92 -1.74 -6.20
CA GLN A 154 -7.91 -1.18 -5.27
C GLN A 154 -8.38 0.21 -5.70
N CYS A 155 -7.47 1.03 -6.21
CA CYS A 155 -7.79 2.35 -6.72
C CYS A 155 -8.74 2.36 -7.93
N ARG A 156 -8.73 1.32 -8.76
CA ARG A 156 -9.56 1.28 -9.97
C ARG A 156 -11.05 1.23 -9.69
N GLY A 157 -11.44 0.69 -8.54
CA GLY A 157 -12.84 0.58 -8.12
C GLY A 157 -13.31 1.68 -7.19
N LEU A 158 -12.43 2.60 -6.77
CA LEU A 158 -12.76 3.63 -5.80
C LEU A 158 -13.46 4.82 -6.45
N SER A 159 -14.54 5.28 -5.84
CA SER A 159 -15.24 6.54 -6.13
C SER A 159 -15.08 7.51 -4.97
N VAL A 160 -15.05 8.82 -5.27
CA VAL A 160 -15.03 9.87 -4.24
C VAL A 160 -16.42 10.00 -3.65
N VAL A 161 -16.55 9.81 -2.34
CA VAL A 161 -17.79 10.06 -1.57
C VAL A 161 -17.84 11.52 -1.13
N GLY A 162 -16.73 12.05 -0.58
CA GLY A 162 -16.66 13.41 -0.10
C GLY A 162 -15.39 13.70 0.69
N GLN A 163 -15.40 14.83 1.39
CA GLN A 163 -14.35 15.20 2.34
C GLN A 163 -14.95 15.27 3.73
N GLU A 164 -14.23 14.72 4.70
CA GLU A 164 -14.65 14.73 6.09
C GLU A 164 -13.47 14.79 7.06
N SER A 165 -13.76 15.09 8.31
CA SER A 165 -12.76 15.05 9.39
C SER A 165 -12.77 13.66 10.01
N VAL A 166 -11.65 12.94 9.93
CA VAL A 166 -11.51 11.56 10.43
C VAL A 166 -10.61 11.55 11.64
N LYS A 167 -11.13 11.04 12.76
CA LYS A 167 -10.38 10.83 14.01
C LYS A 167 -9.89 9.39 14.07
N VAL A 168 -8.58 9.22 14.24
CA VAL A 168 -7.87 7.94 14.46
C VAL A 168 -6.88 8.10 15.63
N PRO A 169 -6.29 7.04 16.17
CA PRO A 169 -5.31 7.17 17.25
C PRO A 169 -4.15 8.13 16.93
N GLY A 170 -3.71 8.17 15.66
CA GLY A 170 -2.65 9.07 15.20
C GLY A 170 -3.02 10.54 15.07
N GLY A 171 -4.29 10.90 15.31
CA GLY A 171 -4.76 12.28 15.24
C GLY A 171 -6.09 12.45 14.53
N THR A 172 -6.40 13.72 14.23
CA THR A 172 -7.59 14.10 13.45
C THR A 172 -7.13 14.72 12.13
N PHE A 173 -7.66 14.23 11.01
CA PHE A 173 -7.22 14.59 9.67
C PHE A 173 -8.39 15.01 8.79
N ALA A 174 -8.22 16.09 8.04
CA ALA A 174 -9.08 16.35 6.88
C ALA A 174 -8.75 15.30 5.81
N ALA A 175 -9.69 14.43 5.51
CA ALA A 175 -9.50 13.30 4.62
C ALA A 175 -10.55 13.28 3.50
N THR A 176 -10.16 12.75 2.36
CA THR A 176 -11.09 12.40 1.30
C THR A 176 -11.53 10.96 1.52
N HIS A 177 -12.85 10.77 1.60
CA HIS A 177 -13.49 9.47 1.69
C HIS A 177 -13.65 8.89 0.29
N LEU A 178 -13.18 7.69 0.09
CA LEU A 178 -13.28 6.90 -1.13
C LEU A 178 -14.02 5.60 -0.81
N HIS A 179 -14.91 5.16 -1.71
CA HIS A 179 -15.68 3.93 -1.55
C HIS A 179 -15.56 3.03 -2.78
N ASN A 180 -15.41 1.73 -2.55
CA ASN A 180 -15.49 0.70 -3.57
C ASN A 180 -16.76 -0.14 -3.36
N ALA A 181 -17.74 0.01 -4.24
CA ALA A 181 -19.01 -0.69 -4.15
C ALA A 181 -18.90 -2.22 -4.41
N ALA A 182 -17.84 -2.66 -5.10
CA ALA A 182 -17.70 -4.08 -5.45
C ALA A 182 -17.35 -4.98 -4.25
N ASP A 183 -16.63 -4.43 -3.27
CA ASP A 183 -16.15 -5.18 -2.08
C ASP A 183 -16.48 -4.47 -0.76
N SER A 184 -17.27 -3.40 -0.82
CA SER A 184 -17.65 -2.56 0.34
C SER A 184 -16.44 -2.06 1.11
N THR A 185 -15.38 -1.65 0.39
CA THR A 185 -14.18 -1.07 0.98
C THR A 185 -14.32 0.45 1.06
N ASP A 186 -14.12 0.99 2.25
CA ASP A 186 -14.00 2.42 2.49
C ASP A 186 -12.55 2.79 2.80
N VAL A 187 -12.07 3.88 2.21
CA VAL A 187 -10.70 4.36 2.37
C VAL A 187 -10.70 5.87 2.60
N TRP A 188 -10.01 6.31 3.62
CA TRP A 188 -9.81 7.73 3.93
C TRP A 188 -8.36 8.10 3.68
N VAL A 189 -8.15 9.07 2.81
CA VAL A 189 -6.80 9.50 2.41
C VAL A 189 -6.60 10.98 2.71
N SER A 190 -5.39 11.34 3.14
CA SER A 190 -5.00 12.71 3.44
C SER A 190 -3.55 12.97 3.01
N ARG A 191 -3.29 14.16 2.46
CA ARG A 191 -1.93 14.62 2.15
C ARG A 191 -1.09 14.96 3.38
N GLN A 192 -1.72 15.06 4.56
CA GLN A 192 -1.04 15.32 5.83
C GLN A 192 -0.33 14.07 6.37
N VAL A 193 -0.69 12.88 5.86
CA VAL A 193 -0.13 11.59 6.29
C VAL A 193 0.94 11.12 5.29
N PRO A 194 2.12 10.72 5.74
CA PRO A 194 3.09 10.03 4.89
C PRO A 194 2.42 8.88 4.16
N PHE A 195 2.61 8.47 3.03
CA PHE A 195 1.89 7.40 2.31
C PHE A 195 0.40 7.62 2.07
N GLY A 196 -0.21 8.70 2.58
CA GLY A 196 -1.57 9.14 2.26
C GLY A 196 -2.71 8.46 3.01
N LEU A 197 -2.55 7.27 3.58
CA LEU A 197 -3.63 6.50 4.21
C LEU A 197 -3.88 6.96 5.65
N VAL A 198 -5.11 7.36 5.96
CA VAL A 198 -5.59 7.67 7.32
C VAL A 198 -6.28 6.44 7.91
N LYS A 199 -7.23 5.86 7.16
CA LYS A 199 -8.03 4.71 7.57
C LYS A 199 -8.46 3.92 6.33
N SER A 200 -8.58 2.60 6.47
CA SER A 200 -9.27 1.73 5.52
C SER A 200 -10.17 0.78 6.29
N GLN A 201 -11.34 0.50 5.75
CA GLN A 201 -12.33 -0.38 6.38
C GLN A 201 -12.98 -1.26 5.33
N THR A 202 -13.01 -2.55 5.62
CA THR A 202 -13.75 -3.58 4.88
C THR A 202 -14.69 -4.30 5.84
N PRO A 203 -15.60 -5.15 5.40
CA PRO A 203 -16.47 -5.92 6.30
C PRO A 203 -15.73 -6.80 7.33
N ARG A 204 -14.45 -7.12 7.10
CA ARG A 204 -13.67 -8.02 7.96
C ARG A 204 -12.40 -7.42 8.55
N MET A 205 -12.03 -6.22 8.10
CA MET A 205 -10.74 -5.63 8.50
C MET A 205 -10.86 -4.13 8.61
N THR A 206 -10.27 -3.58 9.65
CA THR A 206 -10.01 -2.15 9.77
C THR A 206 -8.52 -1.92 9.89
N MET A 207 -8.00 -0.97 9.13
CA MET A 207 -6.63 -0.46 9.23
C MET A 207 -6.71 1.03 9.51
N GLN A 208 -6.05 1.50 10.56
CA GLN A 208 -6.09 2.91 10.96
C GLN A 208 -4.71 3.40 11.37
N LEU A 209 -4.45 4.65 11.04
CA LEU A 209 -3.21 5.33 11.42
C LEU A 209 -3.12 5.43 12.94
N ASN A 210 -2.03 4.92 13.50
CA ASN A 210 -1.76 4.95 14.93
C ASN A 210 -0.75 6.05 15.32
N ALA A 211 0.30 6.18 14.50
CA ALA A 211 1.34 7.19 14.68
C ALA A 211 2.03 7.48 13.34
N MET A 212 2.70 8.62 13.25
CA MET A 212 3.55 8.97 12.11
C MET A 212 4.69 9.89 12.56
N GLY A 213 5.73 9.99 11.75
CA GLY A 213 6.86 10.84 12.05
C GLY A 213 7.87 10.93 10.92
N LYS A 214 9.07 11.39 11.28
CA LYS A 214 10.23 11.59 10.42
C LYS A 214 11.44 10.90 11.03
N ASP A 215 12.57 11.00 10.37
CA ASP A 215 13.88 10.51 10.85
C ASP A 215 13.96 8.97 10.99
N ALA A 216 13.15 8.23 10.22
CA ALA A 216 13.31 6.80 10.11
C ALA A 216 14.61 6.45 9.39
N THR A 217 15.30 5.46 9.95
CA THR A 217 16.50 4.83 9.37
C THR A 217 16.26 3.34 9.18
N LYS A 218 17.12 2.68 8.40
CA LYS A 218 17.05 1.23 8.21
C LYS A 218 17.07 0.48 9.54
N SER A 219 16.15 -0.45 9.72
CA SER A 219 16.11 -1.33 10.89
C SER A 219 17.04 -2.54 10.75
N ILE A 220 17.37 -2.94 9.52
CA ILE A 220 18.33 -4.03 9.25
C ILE A 220 19.69 -3.38 9.02
N THR A 221 20.58 -3.53 10.01
CA THR A 221 21.94 -2.94 10.00
C THR A 221 23.03 -3.97 9.73
N GLU A 222 22.73 -5.26 9.85
CA GLU A 222 23.65 -6.34 9.51
C GLU A 222 23.72 -6.60 8.00
N THR A 223 24.79 -7.21 7.53
CA THR A 223 24.90 -7.67 6.14
C THR A 223 23.96 -8.87 5.92
N PRO A 224 22.97 -8.77 5.01
CA PRO A 224 22.06 -9.85 4.76
C PRO A 224 22.74 -11.06 4.12
N GLN A 225 22.37 -12.25 4.55
CA GLN A 225 22.80 -13.50 3.93
C GLN A 225 21.97 -13.77 2.68
N GLU A 226 22.61 -14.19 1.59
CA GLU A 226 21.89 -14.65 0.39
C GLU A 226 21.01 -15.86 0.74
N MET A 227 19.75 -15.82 0.35
CA MET A 227 18.93 -17.01 0.35
C MET A 227 19.43 -17.93 -0.75
N SER A 228 20.26 -18.93 -0.37
CA SER A 228 20.61 -20.01 -1.26
C SER A 228 19.32 -20.72 -1.66
N GLY A 229 19.09 -20.94 -2.95
CA GLY A 229 17.96 -21.75 -3.43
C GLY A 229 17.94 -23.05 -2.64
N MET A 230 16.75 -23.56 -2.33
CA MET A 230 16.62 -24.86 -1.65
C MET A 230 17.52 -25.88 -2.38
N PRO A 231 18.44 -26.54 -1.67
CA PRO A 231 19.18 -27.63 -2.28
C PRO A 231 18.19 -28.75 -2.57
N GLY A 232 17.97 -29.01 -3.85
CA GLY A 232 17.38 -30.23 -4.35
C GLY A 232 15.87 -30.43 -4.06
N MET A 233 15.01 -30.04 -5.01
CA MET A 233 13.90 -30.89 -5.43
C MET A 233 14.25 -31.50 -6.78
#